data_748f3b99b69be6f9d43559ffbf317e28
#
_entry.id   748f3b99b69be6f9d43559ffbf317e28
#
_cell.length_a   1.000
_cell.length_b   1.000
_cell.length_c   1.000
_cell.angle_alpha   90.00
_cell.angle_beta   90.00
_cell.angle_gamma   90.00
#
_symmetry.space_group_name_H-M   'P 1'
#
loop_
_entity.id
_entity.type
_entity.pdbx_description
1 polymer ?
#
loop_
_entity_poly.entity_id
_entity_poly.type
_entity_poly.pdbx_seq_one_letter_code
_entity_poly.pdbx_strand_id
1 'polypeptide(L)'
;LGSAPQINLVEDFLRRFHAPDTLLVMDPVMGDHGTPYKTCTPALRQGLRELVAQADVITPNLTEAAILLDIPYHESQTADASELVRALSLQGQRSVVLTGYAAAPGQVGALCYDRDTRQVEAVQTARVPQDFPGTGDLFASVLTGALTRGAPLLQAARTAVDFVGSCVARS
;
A
#
# COMPACT_ATOMS: atom_id res chain seq x y z
N LEU A 1 -3.89 10.15 7.67
CA LEU A 1 -4.91 10.80 8.50
C LEU A 1 -4.58 10.60 9.97
N GLY A 2 -4.80 11.65 10.79
CA GLY A 2 -4.45 11.64 12.22
C GLY A 2 -5.66 11.54 13.17
N SER A 3 -6.88 11.62 12.63
CA SER A 3 -8.10 11.56 13.45
C SER A 3 -9.33 11.10 12.66
N ALA A 4 -10.29 10.47 13.34
CA ALA A 4 -11.52 9.97 12.71
C ALA A 4 -12.36 11.08 12.00
N PRO A 5 -12.49 12.32 12.51
CA PRO A 5 -13.21 13.37 11.79
C PRO A 5 -12.66 13.70 10.41
N GLN A 6 -11.36 13.45 10.16
CA GLN A 6 -10.78 13.67 8.82
C GLN A 6 -11.31 12.67 7.78
N ILE A 7 -11.80 11.51 8.20
CA ILE A 7 -12.45 10.53 7.31
C ILE A 7 -13.63 11.20 6.58
N ASN A 8 -14.53 11.81 7.33
CA ASN A 8 -15.71 12.46 6.76
C ASN A 8 -15.33 13.57 5.75
N LEU A 9 -14.24 14.30 6.02
CA LEU A 9 -13.74 15.32 5.10
C LEU A 9 -13.25 14.72 3.78
N VAL A 10 -12.52 13.58 3.86
CA VAL A 10 -12.05 12.85 2.66
C VAL A 10 -13.23 12.26 1.90
N GLU A 11 -14.20 11.66 2.58
CA GLU A 11 -15.42 11.13 1.95
C GLU A 11 -16.22 12.22 1.24
N ASP A 12 -16.39 13.38 1.89
CA ASP A 12 -17.06 14.54 1.28
C ASP A 12 -16.31 15.05 0.05
N PHE A 13 -14.97 15.05 0.11
CA PHE A 13 -14.13 15.42 -1.03
C PHE A 13 -14.30 14.40 -2.17
N LEU A 14 -14.19 13.11 -1.90
CA LEU A 14 -14.37 12.08 -2.92
C LEU A 14 -15.76 12.15 -3.55
N ARG A 15 -16.82 12.31 -2.74
CA ARG A 15 -18.19 12.43 -3.24
C ARG A 15 -18.37 13.61 -4.22
N ARG A 16 -17.61 14.68 -4.04
CA ARG A 16 -17.72 15.91 -4.87
C ARG A 16 -16.84 15.87 -6.11
N PHE A 17 -15.68 15.22 -6.05
CA PHE A 17 -14.62 15.38 -7.05
C PHE A 17 -14.22 14.07 -7.72
N HIS A 18 -14.61 12.91 -7.18
CA HIS A 18 -14.33 11.63 -7.81
C HIS A 18 -15.18 11.47 -9.06
N ALA A 19 -14.52 11.33 -10.21
CA ALA A 19 -15.12 11.11 -11.52
C ALA A 19 -14.73 9.70 -12.04
N PRO A 20 -15.41 9.15 -13.07
CA PRO A 20 -15.11 7.81 -13.59
C PRO A 20 -13.67 7.59 -14.06
N ASP A 21 -12.97 8.65 -14.42
CA ASP A 21 -11.57 8.67 -14.86
C ASP A 21 -10.58 9.08 -13.75
N THR A 22 -11.08 9.32 -12.53
CA THR A 22 -10.24 9.65 -11.37
C THR A 22 -9.59 8.38 -10.84
N LEU A 23 -8.26 8.35 -10.80
CA LEU A 23 -7.49 7.30 -10.13
C LEU A 23 -7.39 7.59 -8.64
N LEU A 24 -7.92 6.71 -7.80
CA LEU A 24 -7.80 6.79 -6.34
C LEU A 24 -6.73 5.80 -5.85
N VAL A 25 -5.58 6.34 -5.49
CA VAL A 25 -4.49 5.59 -4.83
C VAL A 25 -4.53 5.91 -3.34
N MET A 26 -4.53 4.88 -2.50
CA MET A 26 -4.59 5.06 -1.05
C MET A 26 -3.47 4.31 -0.34
N ASP A 27 -2.69 5.06 0.42
CA ASP A 27 -1.72 4.54 1.38
C ASP A 27 -2.38 4.45 2.77
N PRO A 28 -2.70 3.23 3.27
CA PRO A 28 -3.51 3.07 4.47
C PRO A 28 -2.66 3.14 5.74
N VAL A 29 -2.04 4.29 6.01
CA VAL A 29 -1.09 4.49 7.12
C VAL A 29 -1.75 4.21 8.48
N MET A 30 -1.57 2.99 9.01
CA MET A 30 -2.18 2.52 10.26
C MET A 30 -1.18 1.96 11.27
N GLY A 31 -0.01 1.49 10.85
CA GLY A 31 0.97 0.87 11.73
C GLY A 31 2.18 0.33 10.98
N ASP A 32 3.16 -0.14 11.74
CA ASP A 32 4.36 -0.78 11.21
C ASP A 32 4.94 -1.80 12.19
N HIS A 33 5.72 -2.78 11.70
CA HIS A 33 6.35 -3.84 12.51
C HIS A 33 5.39 -4.55 13.48
N GLY A 34 4.15 -4.81 13.05
CA GLY A 34 3.12 -5.48 13.84
C GLY A 34 2.45 -4.58 14.89
N THR A 35 2.77 -3.29 14.94
CA THR A 35 2.24 -2.38 15.94
C THR A 35 1.46 -1.24 15.28
N PRO A 36 0.17 -1.06 15.61
CA PRO A 36 -0.59 0.11 15.18
C PRO A 36 0.01 1.41 15.73
N TYR A 37 0.00 2.47 14.94
CA TYR A 37 0.39 3.79 15.41
C TYR A 37 -0.56 4.31 16.50
N LYS A 38 -0.04 5.11 17.43
CA LYS A 38 -0.81 5.69 18.55
C LYS A 38 -2.02 6.51 18.06
N THR A 39 -1.92 7.12 16.89
CA THR A 39 -3.01 7.87 16.27
C THR A 39 -4.07 6.96 15.64
N CYS A 40 -3.76 5.69 15.37
CA CYS A 40 -4.66 4.73 14.75
C CYS A 40 -5.66 4.17 15.77
N THR A 41 -6.59 5.02 16.22
CA THR A 41 -7.69 4.63 17.11
C THR A 41 -8.63 3.63 16.42
N PRO A 42 -9.45 2.84 17.18
CA PRO A 42 -10.44 1.94 16.57
C PRO A 42 -11.39 2.65 15.60
N ALA A 43 -11.85 3.87 15.94
CA ALA A 43 -12.72 4.67 15.07
C ALA A 43 -12.01 5.10 13.78
N LEU A 44 -10.75 5.56 13.87
CA LEU A 44 -9.97 5.90 12.68
C LEU A 44 -9.71 4.69 11.80
N ARG A 45 -9.41 3.54 12.40
CA ARG A 45 -9.18 2.27 11.69
C ARG A 45 -10.42 1.83 10.91
N GLN A 46 -11.60 1.93 11.53
CA GLN A 46 -12.85 1.61 10.85
C GLN A 46 -13.08 2.52 9.64
N GLY A 47 -12.96 3.84 9.82
CA GLY A 47 -13.12 4.79 8.72
C GLY A 47 -12.07 4.62 7.61
N LEU A 48 -10.83 4.28 7.96
CA LEU A 48 -9.80 3.97 6.95
C LEU A 48 -10.15 2.72 6.13
N ARG A 49 -10.71 1.67 6.75
CA ARG A 49 -11.19 0.49 6.02
C ARG A 49 -12.28 0.85 5.00
N GLU A 50 -13.19 1.74 5.37
CA GLU A 50 -14.28 2.22 4.49
C GLU A 50 -13.75 3.05 3.31
N LEU A 51 -12.77 3.93 3.57
CA LEU A 51 -12.10 4.67 2.52
C LEU A 51 -11.29 3.75 1.59
N VAL A 52 -10.51 2.85 2.15
CA VAL A 52 -9.68 1.87 1.40
C VAL A 52 -10.54 1.00 0.50
N ALA A 53 -11.79 0.71 0.88
CA ALA A 53 -12.71 -0.07 0.04
C ALA A 53 -13.09 0.64 -1.28
N GLN A 54 -12.92 1.98 -1.36
CA GLN A 54 -13.21 2.79 -2.54
C GLN A 54 -12.00 2.97 -3.47
N ALA A 55 -10.80 2.56 -3.03
CA ALA A 55 -9.57 2.80 -3.76
C ALA A 55 -9.39 1.87 -4.98
N ASP A 56 -8.85 2.40 -6.07
CA ASP A 56 -8.41 1.64 -7.24
C ASP A 56 -7.10 0.90 -6.99
N VAL A 57 -6.22 1.51 -6.19
CA VAL A 57 -4.91 0.95 -5.81
C VAL A 57 -4.67 1.23 -4.33
N ILE A 58 -4.18 0.23 -3.60
CA ILE A 58 -3.74 0.39 -2.20
C ILE A 58 -2.29 -0.04 -2.04
N THR A 59 -1.58 0.61 -1.08
CA THR A 59 -0.15 0.38 -0.84
C THR A 59 0.17 -0.08 0.60
N PRO A 60 -0.54 -1.08 1.17
CA PRO A 60 -0.32 -1.48 2.54
C PRO A 60 1.07 -2.10 2.74
N ASN A 61 1.65 -1.89 3.94
CA ASN A 61 2.68 -2.77 4.47
C ASN A 61 2.05 -4.02 5.11
N LEU A 62 2.86 -4.96 5.59
CA LEU A 62 2.35 -6.23 6.15
C LEU A 62 1.50 -6.03 7.43
N THR A 63 1.81 -5.02 8.24
CA THR A 63 1.01 -4.66 9.43
C THR A 63 -0.37 -4.14 9.03
N GLU A 64 -0.41 -3.29 8.05
CA GLU A 64 -1.63 -2.72 7.51
C GLU A 64 -2.46 -3.77 6.78
N ALA A 65 -1.81 -4.68 6.06
CA ALA A 65 -2.46 -5.84 5.45
C ALA A 65 -3.19 -6.70 6.51
N ALA A 66 -2.51 -7.00 7.63
CA ALA A 66 -3.10 -7.74 8.73
C ALA A 66 -4.31 -6.98 9.35
N ILE A 67 -4.16 -5.67 9.56
CA ILE A 67 -5.25 -4.82 10.07
C ILE A 67 -6.44 -4.80 9.10
N LEU A 68 -6.20 -4.65 7.80
CA LEU A 68 -7.26 -4.59 6.78
C LEU A 68 -8.02 -5.92 6.66
N LEU A 69 -7.30 -7.05 6.75
CA LEU A 69 -7.87 -8.40 6.68
C LEU A 69 -8.44 -8.88 8.02
N ASP A 70 -8.24 -8.12 9.11
CA ASP A 70 -8.65 -8.48 10.46
C ASP A 70 -8.06 -9.80 10.95
N ILE A 71 -6.80 -10.05 10.63
CA ILE A 71 -6.02 -11.21 11.06
C ILE A 71 -4.89 -10.80 12.00
N PRO A 72 -4.44 -11.70 12.89
CA PRO A 72 -3.25 -11.46 13.71
C PRO A 72 -2.00 -11.23 12.85
N TYR A 73 -1.13 -10.30 13.26
CA TYR A 73 0.09 -9.98 12.50
C TYR A 73 1.00 -11.20 12.27
N HIS A 74 1.13 -12.09 13.27
CA HIS A 74 1.95 -13.30 13.10
C HIS A 74 1.40 -14.25 12.03
N GLU A 75 0.09 -14.27 11.80
CA GLU A 75 -0.50 -15.04 10.71
C GLU A 75 -0.15 -14.42 9.35
N SER A 76 -0.16 -13.10 9.23
CA SER A 76 0.24 -12.42 7.98
C SER A 76 1.71 -12.64 7.64
N GLN A 77 2.59 -12.84 8.64
CA GLN A 77 4.00 -13.13 8.43
C GLN A 77 4.25 -14.54 7.86
N THR A 78 3.37 -15.49 8.15
CA THR A 78 3.50 -16.90 7.75
C THR A 78 2.61 -17.27 6.55
N ALA A 79 1.64 -16.43 6.22
CA ALA A 79 0.76 -16.62 5.08
C ALA A 79 1.52 -16.49 3.75
N ASP A 80 0.99 -17.11 2.70
CA ASP A 80 1.45 -16.84 1.34
C ASP A 80 1.12 -15.38 0.98
N ALA A 81 2.14 -14.59 0.70
CA ALA A 81 1.97 -13.18 0.36
C ALA A 81 1.09 -12.99 -0.89
N SER A 82 1.09 -13.95 -1.82
CA SER A 82 0.21 -13.92 -2.99
C SER A 82 -1.26 -14.07 -2.60
N GLU A 83 -1.56 -14.87 -1.59
CA GLU A 83 -2.92 -15.00 -1.05
C GLU A 83 -3.35 -13.72 -0.33
N LEU A 84 -2.44 -13.09 0.44
CA LEU A 84 -2.72 -11.83 1.11
C LEU A 84 -3.10 -10.72 0.11
N VAL A 85 -2.31 -10.52 -0.96
CA VAL A 85 -2.62 -9.47 -1.95
C VAL A 85 -3.92 -9.78 -2.73
N ARG A 86 -4.22 -11.05 -2.97
CA ARG A 86 -5.50 -11.46 -3.57
C ARG A 86 -6.69 -11.20 -2.62
N ALA A 87 -6.57 -11.52 -1.36
CA ALA A 87 -7.60 -11.23 -0.35
C ALA A 87 -7.85 -9.71 -0.24
N LEU A 88 -6.78 -8.91 -0.20
CA LEU A 88 -6.85 -7.45 -0.17
C LEU A 88 -7.45 -6.84 -1.44
N SER A 89 -7.45 -7.54 -2.57
CA SER A 89 -7.97 -7.04 -3.84
C SER A 89 -9.50 -6.93 -3.91
N LEU A 90 -10.24 -7.34 -2.88
CA LEU A 90 -11.71 -7.41 -2.88
C LEU A 90 -12.24 -8.20 -4.10
N GLN A 91 -11.81 -9.44 -4.23
CA GLN A 91 -12.14 -10.30 -5.37
C GLN A 91 -11.68 -9.73 -6.74
N GLY A 92 -10.62 -8.92 -6.71
CA GLY A 92 -10.02 -8.32 -7.89
C GLY A 92 -10.69 -7.04 -8.38
N GLN A 93 -11.41 -6.35 -7.52
CA GLN A 93 -11.98 -5.04 -7.85
C GLN A 93 -10.93 -3.92 -7.85
N ARG A 94 -9.81 -4.12 -7.15
CA ARG A 94 -8.70 -3.15 -7.06
C ARG A 94 -7.33 -3.82 -7.17
N SER A 95 -6.34 -3.03 -7.52
CA SER A 95 -4.94 -3.43 -7.47
C SER A 95 -4.36 -3.26 -6.06
N VAL A 96 -3.39 -4.10 -5.72
CA VAL A 96 -2.72 -4.09 -4.40
C VAL A 96 -1.21 -4.08 -4.61
N VAL A 97 -0.52 -3.21 -3.90
CA VAL A 97 0.95 -3.14 -3.88
C VAL A 97 1.40 -3.32 -2.43
N LEU A 98 1.66 -4.54 -2.01
CA LEU A 98 2.14 -4.87 -0.66
C LEU A 98 3.61 -4.43 -0.54
N THR A 99 3.86 -3.39 0.24
CA THR A 99 5.20 -2.78 0.42
C THR A 99 6.01 -3.49 1.50
N GLY A 100 7.34 -3.32 1.46
CA GLY A 100 8.25 -3.99 2.40
C GLY A 100 8.40 -5.50 2.14
N TYR A 101 7.91 -5.99 1.01
CA TYR A 101 8.02 -7.40 0.62
C TYR A 101 9.47 -7.76 0.27
N ALA A 102 9.90 -8.97 0.72
CA ALA A 102 11.20 -9.53 0.43
C ALA A 102 11.04 -11.02 0.06
N ALA A 103 11.30 -11.38 -1.20
CA ALA A 103 11.29 -12.78 -1.63
C ALA A 103 12.58 -13.52 -1.23
N ALA A 104 13.67 -12.78 -1.00
CA ALA A 104 14.96 -13.33 -0.62
C ALA A 104 15.66 -12.43 0.42
N PRO A 105 16.55 -12.99 1.25
CA PRO A 105 17.40 -12.20 2.16
C PRO A 105 18.18 -11.12 1.41
N GLY A 106 18.28 -9.94 1.99
CA GLY A 106 19.02 -8.82 1.40
C GLY A 106 18.27 -8.07 0.30
N GLN A 107 17.01 -8.39 0.07
CA GLN A 107 16.14 -7.67 -0.85
C GLN A 107 14.99 -6.97 -0.12
N VAL A 108 14.41 -5.97 -0.75
CA VAL A 108 13.20 -5.26 -0.33
C VAL A 108 12.48 -4.70 -1.55
N GLY A 109 11.18 -4.61 -1.49
CA GLY A 109 10.40 -4.05 -2.59
C GLY A 109 8.91 -4.17 -2.35
N ALA A 110 8.18 -4.58 -3.36
CA ALA A 110 6.74 -4.74 -3.30
C ALA A 110 6.28 -6.01 -4.02
N LEU A 111 5.18 -6.60 -3.54
CA LEU A 111 4.42 -7.62 -4.24
C LEU A 111 3.14 -6.99 -4.77
N CYS A 112 2.95 -7.05 -6.07
CA CYS A 112 1.86 -6.40 -6.78
C CYS A 112 0.81 -7.42 -7.21
N TYR A 113 -0.45 -7.17 -6.92
CA TYR A 113 -1.59 -7.80 -7.58
C TYR A 113 -2.24 -6.78 -8.51
N ASP A 114 -2.27 -7.06 -9.79
CA ASP A 114 -2.87 -6.21 -10.81
C ASP A 114 -4.30 -6.68 -11.10
N ARG A 115 -5.29 -5.79 -10.92
CA ARG A 115 -6.71 -6.09 -11.14
C ARG A 115 -7.05 -6.39 -12.61
N ASP A 116 -6.32 -5.78 -13.54
CA ASP A 116 -6.62 -5.89 -14.96
C ASP A 116 -6.07 -7.20 -15.56
N THR A 117 -4.86 -7.60 -15.16
CA THR A 117 -4.22 -8.84 -15.61
C THR A 117 -4.49 -10.03 -14.69
N ARG A 118 -4.94 -9.79 -13.45
CA ARG A 118 -5.10 -10.79 -12.38
C ARG A 118 -3.81 -11.48 -11.96
N GLN A 119 -2.66 -10.93 -12.33
CA GLN A 119 -1.35 -11.49 -12.03
C GLN A 119 -0.81 -10.95 -10.70
N VAL A 120 0.05 -11.77 -10.08
CA VAL A 120 0.82 -11.39 -8.89
C VAL A 120 2.29 -11.43 -9.27
N GLU A 121 2.96 -10.29 -9.15
CA GLU A 121 4.37 -10.16 -9.50
C GLU A 121 5.13 -9.34 -8.47
N ALA A 122 6.40 -9.68 -8.23
CA ALA A 122 7.26 -8.96 -7.30
C ALA A 122 8.22 -8.01 -8.03
N VAL A 123 8.43 -6.85 -7.45
CA VAL A 123 9.50 -5.90 -7.83
C VAL A 123 10.38 -5.66 -6.62
N GLN A 124 11.69 -5.83 -6.77
CA GLN A 124 12.63 -5.78 -5.67
C GLN A 124 13.94 -5.09 -6.05
N THR A 125 14.62 -4.56 -5.04
CA THR A 125 15.95 -3.99 -5.09
C THR A 125 16.78 -4.47 -3.90
N ALA A 126 18.08 -4.17 -3.87
CA ALA A 126 18.91 -4.47 -2.71
C ALA A 126 18.46 -3.67 -1.49
N ARG A 127 18.35 -4.34 -0.34
CA ARG A 127 18.02 -3.71 0.94
C ARG A 127 19.24 -2.98 1.50
N VAL A 128 19.08 -1.71 1.82
CA VAL A 128 20.03 -0.98 2.68
C VAL A 128 19.69 -1.31 4.14
N PRO A 129 20.68 -1.68 4.99
CA PRO A 129 20.43 -2.16 6.36
C PRO A 129 20.12 -1.03 7.36
N GLN A 130 19.36 -0.03 6.94
CA GLN A 130 18.91 1.09 7.75
C GLN A 130 17.44 1.35 7.44
N ASP A 131 16.69 1.77 8.47
CA ASP A 131 15.30 2.16 8.32
C ASP A 131 15.21 3.69 8.18
N PHE A 132 14.50 4.15 7.17
CA PHE A 132 14.32 5.56 6.87
C PHE A 132 12.84 5.94 6.97
N PRO A 133 12.45 6.84 7.89
CA PRO A 133 11.09 7.35 7.95
C PRO A 133 10.68 8.05 6.66
N GLY A 134 9.42 7.89 6.25
CA GLY A 134 8.87 8.55 5.06
C GLY A 134 9.09 7.82 3.73
N THR A 135 9.75 6.66 3.74
CA THR A 135 9.92 5.86 2.51
C THR A 135 8.60 5.37 1.93
N GLY A 136 7.58 5.09 2.78
CA GLY A 136 6.23 4.75 2.34
C GLY A 136 5.56 5.89 1.59
N ASP A 137 5.57 7.11 2.16
CA ASP A 137 4.99 8.31 1.52
C ASP A 137 5.67 8.59 0.16
N LEU A 138 7.00 8.47 0.12
CA LEU A 138 7.77 8.66 -1.11
C LEU A 138 7.41 7.60 -2.16
N PHE A 139 7.32 6.33 -1.74
CA PHE A 139 6.91 5.23 -2.61
C PHE A 139 5.52 5.46 -3.20
N ALA A 140 4.52 5.73 -2.37
CA ALA A 140 3.14 5.97 -2.80
C ALA A 140 3.03 7.17 -3.75
N SER A 141 3.82 8.23 -3.50
CA SER A 141 3.86 9.43 -4.36
C SER A 141 4.42 9.13 -5.74
N VAL A 142 5.55 8.41 -5.82
CA VAL A 142 6.18 8.04 -7.10
C VAL A 142 5.31 7.05 -7.87
N LEU A 143 4.73 6.05 -7.19
CA LEU A 143 3.79 5.10 -7.76
C LEU A 143 2.60 5.83 -8.40
N THR A 144 1.95 6.71 -7.64
CA THR A 144 0.80 7.51 -8.09
C THR A 144 1.16 8.34 -9.32
N GLY A 145 2.30 9.04 -9.27
CA GLY A 145 2.77 9.84 -10.40
C GLY A 145 3.06 9.02 -11.66
N ALA A 146 3.51 7.77 -11.54
CA ALA A 146 3.72 6.88 -12.67
C ALA A 146 2.39 6.37 -13.24
N LEU A 147 1.47 5.93 -12.37
CA LEU A 147 0.13 5.48 -12.76
C LEU A 147 -0.68 6.58 -13.46
N THR A 148 -0.63 7.82 -12.95
CA THR A 148 -1.32 8.98 -13.57
C THR A 148 -0.80 9.28 -14.98
N ARG A 149 0.44 8.91 -15.29
CA ARG A 149 1.01 9.01 -16.64
C ARG A 149 0.71 7.80 -17.53
N GLY A 150 -0.12 6.86 -17.05
CA GLY A 150 -0.54 5.68 -17.80
C GLY A 150 0.43 4.50 -17.77
N ALA A 151 1.41 4.49 -16.85
CA ALA A 151 2.27 3.32 -16.68
C ALA A 151 1.48 2.12 -16.15
N PRO A 152 1.70 0.89 -16.65
CA PRO A 152 1.17 -0.33 -16.05
C PRO A 152 1.60 -0.46 -14.58
N LEU A 153 0.78 -1.14 -13.75
CA LEU A 153 1.01 -1.24 -12.30
C LEU A 153 2.42 -1.71 -11.95
N LEU A 154 2.87 -2.79 -12.57
CA LEU A 154 4.18 -3.36 -12.28
C LEU A 154 5.33 -2.41 -12.64
N GLN A 155 5.21 -1.68 -13.74
CA GLN A 155 6.19 -0.67 -14.15
C GLN A 155 6.19 0.53 -13.19
N ALA A 156 5.02 0.98 -12.77
CA ALA A 156 4.88 2.06 -11.78
C ALA A 156 5.51 1.65 -10.43
N ALA A 157 5.24 0.42 -9.97
CA ALA A 157 5.85 -0.14 -8.76
C ALA A 157 7.37 -0.28 -8.89
N ARG A 158 7.89 -0.72 -10.05
CA ARG A 158 9.33 -0.77 -10.34
C ARG A 158 9.96 0.62 -10.22
N THR A 159 9.34 1.63 -10.84
CA THR A 159 9.82 3.02 -10.76
C THR A 159 9.89 3.50 -9.32
N ALA A 160 8.87 3.19 -8.51
CA ALA A 160 8.82 3.58 -7.10
C ALA A 160 9.89 2.86 -6.26
N VAL A 161 10.06 1.53 -6.43
CA VAL A 161 11.10 0.74 -5.73
C VAL A 161 12.50 1.26 -6.06
N ASP A 162 12.80 1.47 -7.33
CA ASP A 162 14.13 1.92 -7.77
C ASP A 162 14.44 3.35 -7.30
N PHE A 163 13.42 4.23 -7.32
CA PHE A 163 13.57 5.60 -6.83
C PHE A 163 13.84 5.65 -5.33
N VAL A 164 13.02 4.97 -4.52
CA VAL A 164 13.20 4.90 -3.06
C VAL A 164 14.55 4.27 -2.73
N GLY A 165 14.89 3.14 -3.37
CA GLY A 165 16.19 2.48 -3.20
C GLY A 165 17.37 3.40 -3.49
N SER A 166 17.27 4.21 -4.56
CA SER A 166 18.29 5.19 -4.92
C SER A 166 18.41 6.33 -3.90
N CYS A 167 17.30 6.79 -3.32
CA CYS A 167 17.30 7.81 -2.26
C CYS A 167 17.98 7.28 -1.00
N VAL A 168 17.57 6.08 -0.55
CA VAL A 168 18.10 5.44 0.65
C VAL A 168 19.59 5.11 0.53
N ALA A 169 20.06 4.69 -0.66
CA ALA A 169 21.46 4.38 -0.89
C ALA A 169 22.40 5.61 -0.88
N ARG A 170 21.84 6.83 -0.96
CA ARG A 170 22.60 8.10 -0.96
C ARG A 170 22.53 8.84 0.39
N SER A 171 21.73 8.35 1.32
CA SER A 171 21.56 8.93 2.67
C SER A 171 22.59 8.34 3.64
#